data_6a00396d755c854a8b316034e0e4296d
#
_entry.id   6a00396d755c854a8b316034e0e4296d
#
_cell.length_a   1.000
_cell.length_b   1.000
_cell.length_c   1.000
_cell.angle_alpha   90.00
_cell.angle_beta   90.00
_cell.angle_gamma   90.00
#
_symmetry.space_group_name_H-M   'P 1'
#
loop_
_entity.id
_entity.type
_entity.pdbx_description
1 polymer ?
#
loop_
_entity_poly.entity_id
_entity_poly.type
_entity_poly.pdbx_seq_one_letter_code
_entity_poly.pdbx_strand_id
1 'polypeptide(L)'
;CIRDSVQVESDKPYTGIAPTKQEGEKTSGQLHQTDVDAIKKDVVTRTNTLRLNKGVAVLEVNNLLMDAAQVRADEMAASGAYSHTRPDGRRSNTVTDSRRTGENIHCITELYLEQQHKTLSDAVVNLWSNSKGHADNMLNARYGEIGVGLARGTDSNGLACWYCVQVFLVDGCEVTWVDVPAIG
;
A
#
# COMPACT_ATOMS: atom_id res chain seq x y z
N CYS A 1 49.30 34.20 38.55
CA CYS A 1 49.01 34.19 40.00
C CYS A 1 47.58 33.75 40.23
N ILE A 2 47.49 32.79 41.15
CA ILE A 2 46.40 32.34 41.98
C ILE A 2 45.51 31.26 41.37
N ARG A 3 45.80 30.08 41.91
CA ARG A 3 44.97 28.89 42.01
C ARG A 3 43.77 29.20 42.91
N ASP A 4 42.63 28.59 42.63
CA ASP A 4 41.80 28.05 43.68
C ASP A 4 41.07 26.79 43.15
N SER A 5 41.38 25.76 43.86
CA SER A 5 40.80 24.40 43.79
C SER A 5 39.45 24.42 44.49
N VAL A 6 38.41 23.92 43.86
CA VAL A 6 37.20 23.46 44.55
C VAL A 6 37.07 22.00 44.33
N GLN A 7 37.10 21.28 45.43
CA GLN A 7 36.96 19.83 45.52
C GLN A 7 35.55 19.42 45.13
N VAL A 8 35.50 18.34 44.39
CA VAL A 8 34.29 17.58 44.09
C VAL A 8 34.03 16.65 45.24
N GLU A 9 32.88 16.80 45.89
CA GLU A 9 32.36 15.75 46.77
C GLU A 9 31.78 14.63 45.90
N SER A 10 32.44 13.47 46.04
CA SER A 10 31.92 12.19 45.61
C SER A 10 30.93 11.65 46.65
N ASP A 11 30.08 10.72 46.15
CA ASP A 11 29.29 9.72 46.86
C ASP A 11 27.81 10.07 47.07
N LYS A 12 27.05 9.72 46.02
CA LYS A 12 25.80 8.96 46.20
C LYS A 12 25.75 7.83 45.18
N PRO A 13 25.49 6.58 45.62
CA PRO A 13 25.37 5.47 44.66
C PRO A 13 24.10 5.63 43.85
N TYR A 14 24.27 5.71 42.51
CA TYR A 14 23.20 5.59 41.57
C TYR A 14 22.66 4.17 41.63
N THR A 15 21.54 3.98 42.26
CA THR A 15 20.78 2.72 42.16
C THR A 15 20.14 2.70 40.77
N GLY A 16 20.87 2.12 39.84
CA GLY A 16 20.40 1.85 38.49
C GLY A 16 19.17 0.94 38.57
N ILE A 17 18.02 1.49 38.14
CA ILE A 17 16.92 0.65 37.71
C ILE A 17 17.41 0.04 36.40
N ALA A 18 17.69 -1.25 36.41
CA ALA A 18 17.97 -2.01 35.23
C ALA A 18 16.83 -1.80 34.21
N PRO A 19 17.15 -1.53 32.95
CA PRO A 19 16.11 -1.53 31.94
C PRO A 19 15.53 -2.95 31.90
N THR A 20 14.27 -3.07 32.26
CA THR A 20 13.48 -4.27 31.97
C THR A 20 13.55 -4.45 30.48
N LYS A 21 14.26 -5.49 30.02
CA LYS A 21 14.11 -6.05 28.71
C LYS A 21 12.63 -6.40 28.54
N GLN A 22 11.88 -5.51 27.91
CA GLN A 22 10.72 -5.96 27.19
C GLN A 22 11.27 -6.69 25.95
N GLU A 23 11.39 -7.98 26.08
CA GLU A 23 11.40 -8.87 24.94
C GLU A 23 10.06 -8.67 24.25
N GLY A 24 10.07 -7.76 23.26
CA GLY A 24 9.01 -7.69 22.28
C GLY A 24 9.02 -9.03 21.56
N GLU A 25 8.09 -9.91 21.90
CA GLU A 25 7.71 -11.02 21.03
C GLU A 25 7.50 -10.42 19.64
N LYS A 26 8.41 -10.77 18.73
CA LYS A 26 8.16 -10.67 17.30
C LYS A 26 7.07 -11.70 16.98
N THR A 27 5.82 -11.34 17.25
CA THR A 27 4.70 -12.03 16.67
C THR A 27 4.78 -11.81 15.16
N SER A 28 5.15 -12.86 14.46
CA SER A 28 5.11 -13.01 13.02
C SER A 28 3.78 -12.48 12.48
N GLY A 29 3.79 -11.28 12.06
CA GLY A 29 3.15 -10.44 11.09
C GLY A 29 1.77 -10.77 10.60
N GLN A 30 0.73 -10.67 11.39
CA GLN A 30 -0.52 -10.13 10.87
C GLN A 30 -0.52 -8.61 11.10
N LEU A 31 -0.32 -7.84 10.01
CA LEU A 31 -0.61 -6.42 10.04
C LEU A 31 -2.09 -6.25 10.43
N HIS A 32 -2.35 -5.42 11.44
CA HIS A 32 -3.72 -5.09 11.81
C HIS A 32 -4.40 -4.37 10.63
N GLN A 33 -5.73 -4.51 10.50
CA GLN A 33 -6.51 -3.82 9.46
C GLN A 33 -6.24 -2.32 9.42
N THR A 34 -6.05 -1.70 10.58
CA THR A 34 -5.68 -0.28 10.70
C THR A 34 -4.34 0.05 10.03
N ASP A 35 -3.38 -0.86 10.04
CA ASP A 35 -2.08 -0.68 9.39
C ASP A 35 -2.23 -0.77 7.87
N VAL A 36 -3.04 -1.71 7.38
CA VAL A 36 -3.34 -1.86 5.95
C VAL A 36 -4.07 -0.63 5.42
N ASP A 37 -5.04 -0.11 6.14
CA ASP A 37 -5.78 1.10 5.76
C ASP A 37 -4.87 2.35 5.74
N ALA A 38 -3.92 2.44 6.68
CA ALA A 38 -2.91 3.49 6.67
C ALA A 38 -1.99 3.38 5.44
N ILE A 39 -1.59 2.17 5.05
CA ILE A 39 -0.79 1.95 3.83
C ILE A 39 -1.58 2.33 2.57
N LYS A 40 -2.86 1.95 2.46
CA LYS A 40 -3.72 2.34 1.33
C LYS A 40 -3.80 3.86 1.21
N LYS A 41 -4.02 4.56 2.32
CA LYS A 41 -4.05 6.02 2.38
C LYS A 41 -2.72 6.65 1.93
N ASP A 42 -1.58 6.08 2.33
CA ASP A 42 -0.27 6.57 1.91
C ASP A 42 -0.04 6.34 0.41
N VAL A 43 -0.50 5.23 -0.17
CA VAL A 43 -0.48 4.99 -1.62
C VAL A 43 -1.25 6.08 -2.38
N VAL A 44 -2.44 6.45 -1.92
CA VAL A 44 -3.24 7.55 -2.51
C VAL A 44 -2.48 8.87 -2.40
N THR A 45 -1.95 9.18 -1.20
CA THR A 45 -1.19 10.42 -0.95
C THR A 45 0.01 10.55 -1.87
N ARG A 46 0.80 9.50 -2.03
CA ARG A 46 1.97 9.47 -2.92
C ARG A 46 1.57 9.60 -4.38
N THR A 47 0.49 8.93 -4.81
CA THR A 47 -0.05 9.06 -6.17
C THR A 47 -0.48 10.51 -6.44
N ASN A 48 -1.18 11.14 -5.52
CA ASN A 48 -1.61 12.53 -5.64
C ASN A 48 -0.44 13.53 -5.60
N THR A 49 0.59 13.25 -4.81
CA THR A 49 1.83 14.03 -4.81
C THR A 49 2.51 13.96 -6.19
N LEU A 50 2.58 12.77 -6.79
CA LEU A 50 3.13 12.61 -8.13
C LEU A 50 2.31 13.40 -9.17
N ARG A 51 0.97 13.35 -9.09
CA ARG A 51 0.07 14.09 -9.98
C ARG A 51 0.29 15.59 -9.87
N LEU A 52 0.30 16.14 -8.65
CA LEU A 52 0.57 17.56 -8.40
C LEU A 52 1.92 18.00 -8.96
N ASN A 53 2.97 17.22 -8.76
CA ASN A 53 4.31 17.50 -9.28
C ASN A 53 4.37 17.50 -10.81
N LYS A 54 3.38 16.90 -11.47
CA LYS A 54 3.22 16.85 -12.94
C LYS A 54 2.14 17.81 -13.45
N GLY A 55 1.56 18.63 -12.57
CA GLY A 55 0.51 19.60 -12.96
C GLY A 55 -0.84 18.96 -13.27
N VAL A 56 -1.11 17.75 -12.75
CA VAL A 56 -2.38 17.03 -12.90
C VAL A 56 -3.19 17.15 -11.61
N ALA A 57 -4.50 17.34 -11.73
CA ALA A 57 -5.40 17.43 -10.57
C ALA A 57 -5.34 16.15 -9.71
N VAL A 58 -5.52 16.30 -8.39
CA VAL A 58 -5.59 15.17 -7.45
C VAL A 58 -6.79 14.28 -7.73
N LEU A 59 -6.70 13.03 -7.32
CA LEU A 59 -7.79 12.05 -7.33
C LEU A 59 -8.50 12.06 -5.97
N GLU A 60 -9.83 12.01 -5.98
CA GLU A 60 -10.62 11.83 -4.79
C GLU A 60 -10.77 10.34 -4.46
N VAL A 61 -10.80 10.00 -3.17
CA VAL A 61 -11.03 8.62 -2.73
C VAL A 61 -12.50 8.28 -2.90
N ASN A 62 -12.80 7.19 -3.60
CA ASN A 62 -14.14 6.64 -3.72
C ASN A 62 -14.22 5.29 -3.01
N ASN A 63 -15.13 5.13 -2.05
CA ASN A 63 -15.24 3.91 -1.25
C ASN A 63 -15.60 2.67 -2.08
N LEU A 64 -16.46 2.81 -3.10
CA LEU A 64 -16.76 1.68 -3.98
C LEU A 64 -15.55 1.26 -4.83
N LEU A 65 -14.70 2.22 -5.21
CA LEU A 65 -13.43 1.88 -5.85
C LEU A 65 -12.43 1.26 -4.88
N MET A 66 -12.44 1.65 -3.58
CA MET A 66 -11.64 0.98 -2.55
C MET A 66 -12.06 -0.48 -2.41
N ASP A 67 -13.37 -0.75 -2.36
CA ASP A 67 -13.91 -2.10 -2.30
C ASP A 67 -13.58 -2.89 -3.57
N ALA A 68 -13.75 -2.30 -4.75
CA ALA A 68 -13.41 -2.92 -6.03
C ALA A 68 -11.92 -3.29 -6.12
N ALA A 69 -11.04 -2.39 -5.71
CA ALA A 69 -9.60 -2.63 -5.67
C ALA A 69 -9.24 -3.75 -4.67
N GLN A 70 -9.94 -3.78 -3.50
CA GLN A 70 -9.76 -4.84 -2.52
C GLN A 70 -10.19 -6.21 -3.06
N VAL A 71 -11.37 -6.30 -3.67
CA VAL A 71 -11.82 -7.55 -4.34
C VAL A 71 -10.77 -8.04 -5.34
N ARG A 72 -10.21 -7.15 -6.15
CA ARG A 72 -9.19 -7.52 -7.12
C ARG A 72 -7.88 -7.99 -6.46
N ALA A 73 -7.46 -7.36 -5.38
CA ALA A 73 -6.28 -7.78 -4.61
C ALA A 73 -6.51 -9.17 -3.98
N ASP A 74 -7.68 -9.40 -3.39
CA ASP A 74 -8.06 -10.66 -2.77
C ASP A 74 -8.16 -11.81 -3.80
N GLU A 75 -8.73 -11.55 -4.98
CA GLU A 75 -8.79 -12.53 -6.08
C GLU A 75 -7.38 -12.98 -6.52
N MET A 76 -6.44 -12.05 -6.64
CA MET A 76 -5.06 -12.38 -7.00
C MET A 76 -4.35 -13.11 -5.86
N ALA A 77 -4.54 -12.69 -4.62
CA ALA A 77 -3.93 -13.33 -3.45
C ALA A 77 -4.43 -14.77 -3.27
N ALA A 78 -5.73 -15.01 -3.47
CA ALA A 78 -6.34 -16.34 -3.35
C ALA A 78 -5.91 -17.28 -4.48
N SER A 79 -5.75 -16.77 -5.70
CA SER A 79 -5.39 -17.58 -6.87
C SER A 79 -3.89 -17.71 -7.11
N GLY A 80 -3.07 -16.83 -6.49
CA GLY A 80 -1.66 -16.67 -6.83
C GLY A 80 -1.40 -16.09 -8.22
N ALA A 81 -2.44 -15.65 -8.92
CA ALA A 81 -2.37 -15.19 -10.31
C ALA A 81 -2.25 -13.66 -10.39
N TYR A 82 -1.12 -13.18 -10.84
CA TYR A 82 -0.90 -11.76 -11.17
C TYR A 82 -1.44 -11.45 -12.56
N SER A 83 -2.68 -10.95 -12.64
CA SER A 83 -3.36 -10.77 -13.91
C SER A 83 -4.44 -9.67 -13.88
N HIS A 84 -4.61 -8.95 -15.00
CA HIS A 84 -5.77 -8.10 -15.28
C HIS A 84 -7.05 -8.88 -15.64
N THR A 85 -6.95 -10.21 -15.71
CA THR A 85 -8.10 -11.10 -15.88
C THR A 85 -8.50 -11.65 -14.51
N ARG A 86 -9.79 -11.62 -14.20
CA ARG A 86 -10.35 -12.16 -12.97
C ARG A 86 -10.31 -13.70 -13.00
N PRO A 87 -10.39 -14.39 -11.85
CA PRO A 87 -10.35 -15.87 -11.81
C PRO A 87 -11.44 -16.56 -12.65
N ASP A 88 -12.57 -15.91 -12.87
CA ASP A 88 -13.67 -16.39 -13.71
C ASP A 88 -13.50 -16.12 -15.22
N GLY A 89 -12.36 -15.56 -15.61
CA GLY A 89 -12.02 -15.24 -17.00
C GLY A 89 -12.52 -13.88 -17.49
N ARG A 90 -13.28 -13.14 -16.68
CA ARG A 90 -13.74 -11.80 -17.02
C ARG A 90 -12.60 -10.76 -16.92
N ARG A 91 -12.78 -9.60 -17.57
CA ARG A 91 -11.83 -8.48 -17.44
C ARG A 91 -11.90 -7.85 -16.05
N SER A 92 -10.81 -7.25 -15.59
CA SER A 92 -10.74 -6.58 -14.28
C SER A 92 -11.82 -5.50 -14.09
N ASN A 93 -12.17 -4.75 -15.12
CA ASN A 93 -13.19 -3.70 -15.05
C ASN A 93 -14.62 -4.23 -14.83
N THR A 94 -14.84 -5.54 -14.82
CA THR A 94 -16.13 -6.14 -14.45
C THR A 94 -16.33 -6.22 -12.94
N VAL A 95 -15.35 -5.83 -12.15
CA VAL A 95 -15.48 -5.72 -10.70
C VAL A 95 -16.43 -4.58 -10.29
N THR A 96 -16.72 -3.67 -11.22
CA THR A 96 -17.73 -2.60 -11.05
C THR A 96 -18.72 -2.60 -12.21
N ASP A 97 -19.81 -1.86 -12.08
CA ASP A 97 -20.77 -1.60 -13.16
C ASP A 97 -20.26 -0.57 -14.18
N SER A 98 -19.21 0.19 -13.86
CA SER A 98 -18.63 1.16 -14.78
C SER A 98 -17.57 0.55 -15.70
N ARG A 99 -17.65 0.86 -17.00
CA ARG A 99 -16.61 0.51 -17.99
C ARG A 99 -15.58 1.64 -18.20
N ARG A 100 -15.67 2.69 -17.43
CA ARG A 100 -14.80 3.87 -17.49
C ARG A 100 -13.72 3.84 -16.41
N THR A 101 -13.29 2.64 -16.02
CA THR A 101 -12.24 2.42 -15.02
C THR A 101 -10.92 2.06 -15.68
N GLY A 102 -9.82 2.34 -14.99
CA GLY A 102 -8.47 1.83 -15.25
C GLY A 102 -7.94 1.05 -14.07
N GLU A 103 -6.97 0.17 -14.28
CA GLU A 103 -6.38 -0.64 -13.23
C GLU A 103 -4.86 -0.62 -13.33
N ASN A 104 -4.18 -0.41 -12.20
CA ASN A 104 -2.79 -0.75 -11.98
C ASN A 104 -2.73 -1.91 -11.00
N ILE A 105 -1.89 -2.91 -11.28
CA ILE A 105 -1.63 -4.02 -10.38
C ILE A 105 -0.11 -4.17 -10.18
N HIS A 106 0.28 -4.71 -9.02
CA HIS A 106 1.65 -5.15 -8.78
C HIS A 106 1.67 -6.27 -7.74
N CYS A 107 2.63 -7.19 -7.89
CA CYS A 107 2.95 -8.19 -6.88
C CYS A 107 4.37 -7.91 -6.36
N ILE A 108 4.48 -7.63 -5.05
CA ILE A 108 5.77 -7.28 -4.42
C ILE A 108 6.07 -8.31 -3.34
N THR A 109 7.20 -9.01 -3.44
CA THR A 109 7.62 -9.95 -2.40
C THR A 109 8.08 -9.21 -1.14
N GLU A 110 7.84 -9.80 0.02
CA GLU A 110 8.34 -9.26 1.29
C GLU A 110 9.88 -9.20 1.30
N LEU A 111 10.53 -10.19 0.69
CA LEU A 111 11.98 -10.20 0.52
C LEU A 111 12.49 -8.96 -0.25
N TYR A 112 11.78 -8.53 -1.30
CA TYR A 112 12.14 -7.30 -2.03
C TYR A 112 12.04 -6.07 -1.13
N LEU A 113 10.98 -5.95 -0.32
CA LEU A 113 10.81 -4.83 0.60
C LEU A 113 11.94 -4.76 1.64
N GLU A 114 12.31 -5.91 2.20
CA GLU A 114 13.43 -6.03 3.15
C GLU A 114 14.76 -5.62 2.50
N GLN A 115 15.07 -6.15 1.33
CA GLN A 115 16.32 -5.85 0.61
C GLN A 115 16.42 -4.37 0.20
N GLN A 116 15.31 -3.74 -0.16
CA GLN A 116 15.29 -2.34 -0.56
C GLN A 116 15.12 -1.37 0.62
N HIS A 117 14.88 -1.87 1.85
CA HIS A 117 14.58 -1.07 3.04
C HIS A 117 13.44 -0.05 2.79
N LYS A 118 12.38 -0.48 2.07
CA LYS A 118 11.25 0.36 1.67
C LYS A 118 9.96 -0.07 2.36
N THR A 119 9.08 0.89 2.61
CA THR A 119 7.68 0.60 2.93
C THR A 119 6.95 0.11 1.67
N LEU A 120 5.85 -0.63 1.87
CA LEU A 120 5.05 -1.15 0.75
C LEU A 120 4.52 -0.01 -0.14
N SER A 121 4.01 1.06 0.47
CA SER A 121 3.48 2.21 -0.28
C SER A 121 4.55 2.92 -1.11
N ASP A 122 5.75 3.15 -0.54
CA ASP A 122 6.86 3.75 -1.28
C ASP A 122 7.31 2.86 -2.45
N ALA A 123 7.47 1.56 -2.18
CA ALA A 123 7.91 0.61 -3.18
C ALA A 123 6.93 0.52 -4.35
N VAL A 124 5.63 0.33 -4.07
CA VAL A 124 4.64 0.11 -5.12
C VAL A 124 4.42 1.35 -5.99
N VAL A 125 4.30 2.54 -5.38
CA VAL A 125 4.12 3.78 -6.16
C VAL A 125 5.37 4.08 -6.99
N ASN A 126 6.57 3.82 -6.45
CA ASN A 126 7.80 3.97 -7.21
C ASN A 126 7.88 3.00 -8.40
N LEU A 127 7.51 1.74 -8.21
CA LEU A 127 7.49 0.74 -9.30
C LEU A 127 6.47 1.11 -10.39
N TRP A 128 5.27 1.53 -10.00
CA TRP A 128 4.28 2.01 -10.97
C TRP A 128 4.73 3.28 -11.70
N SER A 129 5.35 4.24 -11.00
CA SER A 129 5.80 5.49 -11.64
C SER A 129 6.95 5.28 -12.65
N ASN A 130 7.72 4.22 -12.49
CA ASN A 130 8.81 3.86 -13.41
C ASN A 130 8.37 2.93 -14.56
N SER A 131 7.12 2.49 -14.57
CA SER A 131 6.52 1.69 -15.65
C SER A 131 5.59 2.57 -16.48
N LYS A 132 5.88 2.72 -17.78
CA LYS A 132 5.14 3.65 -18.66
C LYS A 132 3.62 3.44 -18.60
N GLY A 133 3.13 2.20 -18.70
CA GLY A 133 1.70 1.93 -18.71
C GLY A 133 1.03 2.26 -17.37
N HIS A 134 1.67 1.96 -16.26
CA HIS A 134 1.16 2.29 -14.93
C HIS A 134 1.23 3.80 -14.65
N ALA A 135 2.33 4.46 -15.05
CA ALA A 135 2.49 5.91 -14.93
C ALA A 135 1.44 6.65 -15.77
N ASP A 136 1.16 6.19 -17.01
CA ASP A 136 0.11 6.75 -17.86
C ASP A 136 -1.26 6.71 -17.17
N ASN A 137 -1.59 5.63 -16.44
CA ASN A 137 -2.81 5.57 -15.63
C ASN A 137 -2.79 6.56 -14.48
N MET A 138 -1.72 6.55 -13.65
CA MET A 138 -1.63 7.46 -12.51
C MET A 138 -1.67 8.94 -12.90
N LEU A 139 -1.14 9.30 -14.07
CA LEU A 139 -1.05 10.67 -14.58
C LEU A 139 -2.15 11.03 -15.57
N ASN A 140 -3.11 10.13 -15.81
CA ASN A 140 -4.21 10.41 -16.72
C ASN A 140 -5.11 11.52 -16.15
N ALA A 141 -5.15 12.65 -16.85
CA ALA A 141 -5.95 13.81 -16.43
C ALA A 141 -7.47 13.58 -16.53
N ARG A 142 -7.92 12.49 -17.18
CA ARG A 142 -9.34 12.14 -17.28
C ARG A 142 -9.85 11.42 -16.04
N TYR A 143 -8.98 10.88 -15.19
CA TYR A 143 -9.40 10.25 -13.94
C TYR A 143 -9.59 11.30 -12.84
N GLY A 144 -10.73 11.21 -12.15
CA GLY A 144 -11.10 12.05 -11.01
C GLY A 144 -11.06 11.30 -9.67
N GLU A 145 -11.20 9.98 -9.70
CA GLU A 145 -11.35 9.18 -8.49
C GLU A 145 -10.43 7.96 -8.47
N ILE A 146 -10.12 7.47 -7.25
CA ILE A 146 -9.23 6.34 -7.02
C ILE A 146 -9.71 5.45 -5.87
N GLY A 147 -9.48 4.15 -6.01
CA GLY A 147 -9.48 3.16 -4.94
C GLY A 147 -8.17 2.38 -4.89
N VAL A 148 -7.80 1.89 -3.71
CA VAL A 148 -6.60 1.08 -3.47
C VAL A 148 -6.95 -0.18 -2.70
N GLY A 149 -6.50 -1.32 -3.20
CA GLY A 149 -6.63 -2.63 -2.58
C GLY A 149 -5.26 -3.24 -2.31
N LEU A 150 -5.12 -3.91 -1.16
CA LEU A 150 -3.91 -4.61 -0.75
C LEU A 150 -4.29 -5.96 -0.15
N ALA A 151 -3.67 -7.03 -0.62
CA ALA A 151 -3.85 -8.36 -0.05
C ALA A 151 -2.51 -9.10 0.03
N ARG A 152 -2.29 -9.78 1.17
CA ARG A 152 -1.12 -10.62 1.36
C ARG A 152 -1.40 -12.02 0.79
N GLY A 153 -0.43 -12.58 0.09
CA GLY A 153 -0.53 -13.90 -0.49
C GLY A 153 0.84 -14.51 -0.78
N THR A 154 0.89 -15.41 -1.72
CA THR A 154 2.12 -15.99 -2.24
C THR A 154 2.20 -15.79 -3.75
N ASP A 155 3.39 -15.54 -4.28
CA ASP A 155 3.61 -15.48 -5.72
C ASP A 155 3.69 -16.89 -6.35
N SER A 156 3.87 -16.95 -7.66
CA SER A 156 4.00 -18.21 -8.41
C SER A 156 5.21 -19.06 -8.00
N ASN A 157 6.18 -18.51 -7.26
CA ASN A 157 7.34 -19.21 -6.72
C ASN A 157 7.16 -19.62 -5.26
N GLY A 158 5.99 -19.34 -4.66
CA GLY A 158 5.70 -19.62 -3.26
C GLY A 158 6.27 -18.60 -2.28
N LEU A 159 6.75 -17.44 -2.74
CA LEU A 159 7.28 -16.39 -1.88
C LEU A 159 6.15 -15.51 -1.35
N ALA A 160 6.20 -15.18 -0.05
CA ALA A 160 5.28 -14.25 0.57
C ALA A 160 5.33 -12.89 -0.15
N CYS A 161 4.17 -12.39 -0.54
CA CYS A 161 4.06 -11.15 -1.33
C CYS A 161 2.80 -10.37 -0.99
N TRP A 162 2.76 -9.14 -1.48
CA TRP A 162 1.61 -8.26 -1.48
C TRP A 162 1.11 -8.06 -2.90
N TYR A 163 -0.17 -8.33 -3.11
CA TYR A 163 -0.91 -7.94 -4.30
C TYR A 163 -1.48 -6.55 -4.09
N CYS A 164 -1.02 -5.61 -4.90
CA CYS A 164 -1.36 -4.19 -4.80
C CYS A 164 -2.17 -3.79 -6.02
N VAL A 165 -3.27 -3.09 -5.81
CA VAL A 165 -4.19 -2.65 -6.87
C VAL A 165 -4.54 -1.19 -6.70
N GLN A 166 -4.54 -0.44 -7.81
CA GLN A 166 -5.23 0.84 -7.94
C GLN A 166 -6.35 0.69 -8.97
N VAL A 167 -7.53 1.15 -8.64
CA VAL A 167 -8.63 1.31 -9.60
C VAL A 167 -8.94 2.78 -9.73
N PHE A 168 -8.99 3.27 -10.96
CA PHE A 168 -9.27 4.67 -11.29
C PHE A 168 -10.62 4.77 -11.99
N LEU A 169 -11.33 5.88 -11.79
CA LEU A 169 -12.57 6.19 -12.47
C LEU A 169 -12.45 7.50 -13.24
N VAL A 170 -12.96 7.53 -14.47
CA VAL A 170 -13.03 8.74 -15.28
C VAL A 170 -13.96 9.74 -14.60
N ASP A 171 -13.51 11.00 -14.53
CA ASP A 171 -14.25 12.10 -13.94
C ASP A 171 -15.65 12.25 -14.57
N GLY A 172 -16.65 12.52 -13.73
CA GLY A 172 -18.06 12.60 -14.15
C GLY A 172 -18.72 11.26 -14.46
N CYS A 173 -18.03 10.12 -14.24
CA CYS A 173 -18.63 8.78 -14.29
C CYS A 173 -18.96 8.30 -12.88
N GLU A 174 -19.85 7.31 -12.78
CA GLU A 174 -20.28 6.75 -11.50
C GLU A 174 -20.02 5.25 -11.44
N VAL A 175 -19.82 4.76 -10.22
CA VAL A 175 -19.86 3.35 -9.81
C VAL A 175 -20.95 3.22 -8.77
N THR A 176 -21.88 2.28 -8.96
CA THR A 176 -23.01 2.10 -8.05
C THR A 176 -22.96 0.78 -7.29
N TRP A 177 -22.20 -0.21 -7.77
CA TRP A 177 -21.98 -1.49 -7.08
C TRP A 177 -20.62 -2.10 -7.41
N VAL A 178 -20.21 -3.03 -6.56
CA VAL A 178 -19.00 -3.85 -6.69
C VAL A 178 -19.39 -5.32 -6.74
N ASP A 179 -18.81 -6.04 -7.71
CA ASP A 179 -19.01 -7.49 -7.87
C ASP A 179 -18.11 -8.25 -6.90
N VAL A 180 -18.63 -8.50 -5.71
CA VAL A 180 -17.95 -9.31 -4.68
C VAL A 180 -18.18 -10.79 -5.03
N PRO A 181 -17.12 -11.60 -5.27
CA PRO A 181 -17.27 -13.01 -5.50
C PRO A 181 -17.97 -13.68 -4.31
N ALA A 182 -18.94 -14.55 -4.59
CA ALA A 182 -19.48 -15.42 -3.56
C ALA A 182 -18.33 -16.28 -3.01
N ILE A 183 -18.10 -16.17 -1.71
CA ILE A 183 -17.16 -17.06 -1.02
C ILE A 183 -17.82 -18.46 -1.05
N GLY A 184 -17.29 -19.33 -1.89
CA GLY A 184 -17.70 -20.73 -1.97
C GLY A 184 -17.03 -21.55 -0.87
#